data_c4abab05c3d744288162c7604f43bb5b
#
_entry.id   c4abab05c3d744288162c7604f43bb5b
#
_cell.length_a   1.000
_cell.length_b   1.000
_cell.length_c   1.000
_cell.angle_alpha   90.00
_cell.angle_beta   90.00
_cell.angle_gamma   90.00
#
_symmetry.space_group_name_H-M   'P 1'
#
loop_
_entity.id
_entity.type
_entity.pdbx_description
1 polymer ?
#
loop_
_entity_poly.entity_id
_entity_poly.type
_entity_poly.pdbx_seq_one_letter_code
_entity_poly.pdbx_strand_id
1 'polypeptide(L)'
;MNIDTSLPLTSMEENSSTGPILLLTQLSRLINRRSTPELLGQTLKELGVLSYLRDYREVSQQALTEGLCIDTNYCVMLLNDLESSGLVERRRDPADRRRHIVSMTEQGRKALHQAEAAQQTLEDEILGPLDAEERSKLAHLLRKAIEGQSTNVANS
;
A
#
# COMPACT_ATOMS: atom_id res chain seq x y z
N MET A 1 12.94 -7.01 52.25
CA MET A 1 11.99 -7.76 51.43
C MET A 1 12.06 -7.20 50.02
N ASN A 2 12.86 -7.82 49.19
CA ASN A 2 12.94 -7.48 47.75
C ASN A 2 11.94 -8.37 47.02
N ILE A 3 10.88 -7.76 46.55
CA ILE A 3 9.98 -8.42 45.60
C ILE A 3 10.60 -8.19 44.22
N ASP A 4 11.34 -9.18 43.78
CA ASP A 4 11.81 -9.26 42.41
C ASP A 4 10.59 -9.53 41.50
N THR A 5 10.03 -8.44 40.95
CA THR A 5 8.92 -8.51 39.99
C THR A 5 9.47 -8.52 38.56
N SER A 6 10.39 -9.43 38.31
CA SER A 6 10.82 -9.75 36.95
C SER A 6 9.91 -10.85 36.41
N LEU A 7 8.71 -10.52 35.99
CA LEU A 7 7.92 -11.39 35.14
C LEU A 7 8.56 -11.38 33.76
N PRO A 8 8.93 -12.54 33.20
CA PRO A 8 9.47 -12.60 31.85
C PRO A 8 8.38 -12.23 30.85
N LEU A 9 8.63 -11.18 30.09
CA LEU A 9 7.78 -10.73 28.97
C LEU A 9 7.63 -11.78 27.84
N THR A 10 8.35 -12.88 27.95
CA THR A 10 8.40 -13.96 26.96
C THR A 10 7.18 -14.89 26.98
N SER A 11 6.33 -14.83 28.00
CA SER A 11 5.18 -15.75 28.14
C SER A 11 3.85 -15.22 27.63
N MET A 12 3.78 -14.00 27.07
CA MET A 12 2.55 -13.45 26.51
C MET A 12 2.38 -13.69 25.00
N GLU A 13 3.40 -14.16 24.30
CA GLU A 13 3.37 -14.32 22.85
C GLU A 13 2.78 -15.67 22.36
N GLU A 14 2.74 -16.68 23.20
CA GLU A 14 2.32 -18.05 22.77
C GLU A 14 0.81 -18.31 22.89
N ASN A 15 -0.01 -17.36 23.40
CA ASN A 15 -1.41 -17.62 23.67
C ASN A 15 -2.39 -16.62 23.01
N SER A 16 -1.94 -15.79 22.05
CA SER A 16 -2.88 -14.98 21.28
C SER A 16 -3.48 -15.83 20.15
N SER A 17 -4.71 -16.27 20.32
CA SER A 17 -5.50 -16.98 19.30
C SER A 17 -5.90 -16.09 18.11
N THR A 18 -5.45 -14.84 18.09
CA THR A 18 -5.79 -13.86 17.03
C THR A 18 -5.02 -14.18 15.77
N GLY A 19 -5.73 -14.61 14.73
CA GLY A 19 -5.14 -14.96 13.46
C GLY A 19 -4.62 -13.75 12.65
N PRO A 20 -3.80 -14.00 11.62
CA PRO A 20 -3.14 -12.96 10.83
C PRO A 20 -4.10 -11.97 10.16
N ILE A 21 -5.29 -12.39 9.77
CA ILE A 21 -6.29 -11.51 9.15
C ILE A 21 -6.77 -10.42 10.11
N LEU A 22 -7.03 -10.76 11.37
CA LEU A 22 -7.44 -9.79 12.37
C LEU A 22 -6.29 -8.85 12.74
N LEU A 23 -5.06 -9.36 12.82
CA LEU A 23 -3.86 -8.56 13.07
C LEU A 23 -3.60 -7.58 11.93
N LEU A 24 -3.71 -8.02 10.68
CA LEU A 24 -3.61 -7.15 9.50
C LEU A 24 -4.70 -6.07 9.49
N THR A 25 -5.92 -6.41 9.90
CA THR A 25 -7.02 -5.45 10.01
C THR A 25 -6.74 -4.39 11.08
N GLN A 26 -6.22 -4.80 12.23
CA GLN A 26 -5.81 -3.86 13.30
C GLN A 26 -4.67 -2.96 12.84
N LEU A 27 -3.65 -3.51 12.21
CA LEU A 27 -2.52 -2.76 11.68
C LEU A 27 -2.97 -1.77 10.60
N SER A 28 -3.85 -2.19 9.69
CA SER A 28 -4.42 -1.31 8.65
C SER A 28 -5.17 -0.11 9.25
N ARG A 29 -5.94 -0.32 10.32
CA ARG A 29 -6.61 0.78 11.03
C ARG A 29 -5.63 1.75 11.67
N LEU A 30 -4.54 1.24 12.26
CA LEU A 30 -3.48 2.06 12.84
C LEU A 30 -2.79 2.89 11.75
N ILE A 31 -2.43 2.28 10.63
CA ILE A 31 -1.83 2.95 9.48
C ILE A 31 -2.76 4.07 8.98
N ASN A 32 -4.03 3.78 8.72
CA ASN A 32 -5.01 4.76 8.24
C ASN A 32 -5.21 5.92 9.21
N ARG A 33 -5.09 5.69 10.50
CA ARG A 33 -5.22 6.75 11.52
C ARG A 33 -4.01 7.69 11.54
N ARG A 34 -2.82 7.17 11.22
CA ARG A 34 -1.55 7.93 11.23
C ARG A 34 -1.20 8.57 9.90
N SER A 35 -1.68 7.98 8.78
CA SER A 35 -1.44 8.49 7.44
C SER A 35 -2.46 9.56 7.07
N THR A 36 -2.08 10.83 7.18
CA THR A 36 -2.91 11.95 6.79
C THR A 36 -2.40 12.61 5.52
N PRO A 37 -3.27 13.24 4.69
CA PRO A 37 -2.83 13.98 3.51
C PRO A 37 -1.89 15.15 3.85
N GLU A 38 -2.03 15.74 5.02
CA GLU A 38 -1.14 16.81 5.51
C GLU A 38 0.29 16.30 5.73
N LEU A 39 0.43 15.05 6.19
CA LEU A 39 1.74 14.42 6.38
C LEU A 39 2.35 13.97 5.06
N LEU A 40 1.56 13.36 4.20
CA LEU A 40 2.03 12.67 3.00
C LEU A 40 1.94 13.52 1.72
N GLY A 41 1.22 14.65 1.76
CA GLY A 41 0.90 15.47 0.60
C GLY A 41 -0.18 14.86 -0.32
N GLN A 42 -0.44 13.58 -0.16
CA GLN A 42 -1.45 12.79 -0.87
C GLN A 42 -2.06 11.77 0.10
N THR A 43 -3.22 11.22 -0.24
CA THR A 43 -3.73 10.08 0.51
C THR A 43 -2.85 8.85 0.30
N LEU A 44 -2.81 7.95 1.26
CA LEU A 44 -2.03 6.72 1.14
C LEU A 44 -2.46 5.88 -0.07
N LYS A 45 -3.74 5.95 -0.43
CA LYS A 45 -4.31 5.24 -1.59
C LYS A 45 -3.85 5.82 -2.92
N GLU A 46 -3.81 7.14 -3.04
CA GLU A 46 -3.24 7.85 -4.19
C GLU A 46 -1.75 7.55 -4.33
N LEU A 47 -1.00 7.53 -3.23
CA LEU A 47 0.41 7.14 -3.23
C LEU A 47 0.60 5.67 -3.66
N GLY A 48 -0.34 4.79 -3.33
CA GLY A 48 -0.37 3.41 -3.82
C GLY A 48 -0.45 3.34 -5.35
N VAL A 49 -1.32 4.15 -5.97
CA VAL A 49 -1.42 4.27 -7.44
C VAL A 49 -0.11 4.78 -8.03
N LEU A 50 0.44 5.87 -7.48
CA LEU A 50 1.69 6.44 -7.98
C LEU A 50 2.87 5.46 -7.83
N SER A 51 2.96 4.74 -6.72
CA SER A 51 3.99 3.71 -6.52
C SER A 51 3.87 2.57 -7.53
N TYR A 52 2.66 2.12 -7.81
CA TYR A 52 2.42 1.10 -8.82
C TYR A 52 2.85 1.57 -10.20
N LEU A 53 2.51 2.80 -10.60
CA LEU A 53 2.91 3.39 -11.88
C LEU A 53 4.42 3.64 -11.98
N ARG A 54 5.10 3.89 -10.88
CA ARG A 54 6.57 3.94 -10.85
C ARG A 54 7.18 2.62 -11.24
N ASP A 55 6.65 1.53 -10.71
CA ASP A 55 7.22 0.19 -10.89
C ASP A 55 6.88 -0.40 -12.27
N TYR A 56 5.68 -0.14 -12.78
CA TYR A 56 5.18 -0.72 -14.04
C TYR A 56 5.07 0.27 -15.20
N ARG A 57 5.35 1.55 -14.97
CA ARG A 57 5.37 2.67 -15.92
C ARG A 57 4.00 2.98 -16.54
N GLU A 58 3.65 2.32 -17.64
CA GLU A 58 2.37 2.46 -18.31
C GLU A 58 1.57 1.18 -18.16
N VAL A 59 0.36 1.28 -17.65
CA VAL A 59 -0.51 0.13 -17.42
C VAL A 59 -1.92 0.43 -17.87
N SER A 60 -2.67 -0.62 -18.25
CA SER A 60 -4.10 -0.45 -18.45
C SER A 60 -4.79 -0.15 -17.11
N GLN A 61 -5.87 0.62 -17.15
CA GLN A 61 -6.67 0.89 -15.95
C GLN A 61 -7.16 -0.41 -15.31
N GLN A 62 -7.47 -1.44 -16.09
CA GLN A 62 -7.83 -2.76 -15.60
C GLN A 62 -6.67 -3.42 -14.83
N ALA A 63 -5.46 -3.41 -15.40
CA ALA A 63 -4.28 -3.98 -14.72
C ALA A 63 -3.97 -3.26 -13.40
N LEU A 64 -4.17 -1.93 -13.36
CA LEU A 64 -4.03 -1.16 -12.14
C LEU A 64 -5.06 -1.56 -11.07
N THR A 65 -6.33 -1.73 -11.48
CA THR A 65 -7.41 -2.18 -10.61
C THR A 65 -7.11 -3.55 -9.99
N GLU A 66 -6.67 -4.48 -10.80
CA GLU A 66 -6.29 -5.83 -10.36
C GLU A 66 -5.04 -5.83 -9.47
N GLY A 67 -4.00 -5.12 -9.89
CA GLY A 67 -2.72 -5.06 -9.15
C GLY A 67 -2.82 -4.38 -7.80
N LEU A 68 -3.73 -3.43 -7.62
CA LEU A 68 -3.99 -2.77 -6.35
C LEU A 68 -5.09 -3.45 -5.52
N CYS A 69 -5.70 -4.51 -6.01
CA CYS A 69 -6.80 -5.22 -5.35
C CYS A 69 -7.96 -4.28 -4.95
N ILE A 70 -8.32 -3.36 -5.82
CA ILE A 70 -9.42 -2.40 -5.63
C ILE A 70 -10.53 -2.64 -6.65
N ASP A 71 -11.74 -2.17 -6.36
CA ASP A 71 -12.83 -2.25 -7.33
C ASP A 71 -12.70 -1.17 -8.43
N THR A 72 -13.36 -1.41 -9.56
CA THR A 72 -13.26 -0.54 -10.74
C THR A 72 -13.75 0.88 -10.47
N ASN A 73 -14.85 1.04 -9.73
CA ASN A 73 -15.40 2.37 -9.44
C ASN A 73 -14.47 3.18 -8.55
N TYR A 74 -13.89 2.52 -7.56
CA TYR A 74 -12.92 3.13 -6.68
C TYR A 74 -11.63 3.53 -7.42
N CYS A 75 -11.15 2.68 -8.33
CA CYS A 75 -10.02 3.01 -9.22
C CYS A 75 -10.31 4.24 -10.06
N VAL A 76 -11.49 4.32 -10.68
CA VAL A 76 -11.91 5.49 -11.46
C VAL A 76 -11.92 6.75 -10.62
N MET A 77 -12.44 6.70 -9.40
CA MET A 77 -12.46 7.84 -8.48
C MET A 77 -11.04 8.32 -8.16
N LEU A 78 -10.13 7.42 -7.77
CA LEU A 78 -8.74 7.76 -7.49
C LEU A 78 -8.02 8.37 -8.70
N LEU A 79 -8.24 7.80 -9.88
CA LEU A 79 -7.65 8.31 -11.13
C LEU A 79 -8.20 9.67 -11.53
N ASN A 80 -9.49 9.94 -11.29
CA ASN A 80 -10.07 11.25 -11.51
C ASN A 80 -9.42 12.31 -10.62
N ASP A 81 -9.23 12.02 -9.35
CA ASP A 81 -8.59 12.92 -8.39
C ASP A 81 -7.12 13.19 -8.77
N LEU A 82 -6.37 12.14 -9.09
CA LEU A 82 -4.97 12.23 -9.50
C LEU A 82 -4.79 12.95 -10.85
N GLU A 83 -5.68 12.74 -11.80
CA GLU A 83 -5.66 13.43 -13.10
C GLU A 83 -6.01 14.91 -12.95
N SER A 84 -7.00 15.24 -12.12
CA SER A 84 -7.36 16.63 -11.79
C SER A 84 -6.21 17.38 -11.11
N SER A 85 -5.41 16.69 -10.32
CA SER A 85 -4.20 17.23 -9.68
C SER A 85 -2.97 17.23 -10.59
N GLY A 86 -3.09 16.73 -11.82
CA GLY A 86 -1.99 16.68 -12.80
C GLY A 86 -0.91 15.64 -12.49
N LEU A 87 -1.19 14.65 -11.67
CA LEU A 87 -0.23 13.64 -11.21
C LEU A 87 -0.20 12.40 -12.09
N VAL A 88 -1.29 12.11 -12.79
CA VAL A 88 -1.39 11.03 -13.78
C VAL A 88 -2.06 11.53 -15.06
N GLU A 89 -1.86 10.78 -16.13
CA GLU A 89 -2.53 10.96 -17.41
C GLU A 89 -3.22 9.66 -17.81
N ARG A 90 -4.41 9.79 -18.40
CA ARG A 90 -5.11 8.69 -19.06
C ARG A 90 -5.21 8.96 -20.55
N ARG A 91 -4.87 7.98 -21.34
CA ARG A 91 -5.07 8.01 -22.78
C ARG A 91 -5.76 6.74 -23.26
N ARG A 92 -6.46 6.82 -24.38
CA ARG A 92 -7.03 5.62 -24.98
C ARG A 92 -5.93 4.76 -25.55
N ASP A 93 -6.06 3.44 -25.35
CA ASP A 93 -5.13 2.48 -25.93
C ASP A 93 -5.26 2.50 -27.47
N PRO A 94 -4.17 2.72 -28.22
CA PRO A 94 -4.21 2.67 -29.69
C PRO A 94 -4.63 1.31 -30.24
N ALA A 95 -4.35 0.23 -29.52
CA ALA A 95 -4.69 -1.14 -29.91
C ALA A 95 -6.16 -1.50 -29.60
N ASP A 96 -6.74 -0.91 -28.54
CA ASP A 96 -8.15 -1.09 -28.16
C ASP A 96 -8.69 0.19 -27.52
N ARG A 97 -9.43 0.98 -28.28
CA ARG A 97 -9.99 2.27 -27.83
C ARG A 97 -10.99 2.17 -26.68
N ARG A 98 -11.43 1.00 -26.29
CA ARG A 98 -12.26 0.78 -25.11
C ARG A 98 -11.44 0.80 -23.82
N ARG A 99 -10.13 0.63 -23.91
CA ARG A 99 -9.18 0.56 -22.79
C ARG A 99 -8.50 1.90 -22.59
N HIS A 100 -8.24 2.22 -21.34
CA HIS A 100 -7.43 3.36 -20.97
C HIS A 100 -6.06 2.89 -20.47
N ILE A 101 -5.02 3.58 -20.92
CA ILE A 101 -3.66 3.44 -20.43
C ILE A 101 -3.41 4.59 -19.47
N VAL A 102 -2.87 4.27 -18.31
CA VAL A 102 -2.53 5.20 -17.24
C VAL A 102 -1.03 5.31 -17.14
N SER A 103 -0.53 6.53 -17.02
CA SER A 103 0.89 6.83 -16.78
C SER A 103 1.04 7.95 -15.76
N MET A 104 2.16 7.95 -15.06
CA MET A 104 2.49 8.99 -14.11
C MET A 104 3.15 10.17 -14.82
N THR A 105 2.72 11.39 -14.51
CA THR A 105 3.34 12.63 -15.00
C THR A 105 4.65 12.91 -14.26
N GLU A 106 5.43 13.87 -14.75
CA GLU A 106 6.61 14.37 -14.03
C GLU A 106 6.23 14.98 -12.68
N GLN A 107 5.11 15.69 -12.61
CA GLN A 107 4.57 16.21 -11.36
C GLN A 107 4.17 15.10 -10.40
N GLY A 108 3.62 13.99 -10.89
CA GLY A 108 3.33 12.79 -10.12
C GLY A 108 4.58 12.16 -9.54
N ARG A 109 5.67 12.08 -10.31
CA ARG A 109 6.98 11.60 -9.82
C ARG A 109 7.53 12.47 -8.70
N LYS A 110 7.43 13.78 -8.84
CA LYS A 110 7.86 14.73 -7.79
C LYS A 110 7.02 14.57 -6.52
N ALA A 111 5.70 14.45 -6.65
CA ALA A 111 4.80 14.24 -5.51
C ALA A 111 5.13 12.95 -4.77
N LEU A 112 5.36 11.84 -5.49
CA LEU A 112 5.75 10.57 -4.90
C LEU A 112 7.10 10.67 -4.18
N HIS A 113 8.09 11.29 -4.81
CA HIS A 113 9.41 11.48 -4.20
C HIS A 113 9.34 12.32 -2.92
N GLN A 114 8.56 13.40 -2.92
CA GLN A 114 8.36 14.23 -1.72
C GLN A 114 7.68 13.47 -0.58
N ALA A 115 6.79 12.51 -0.90
CA ALA A 115 6.12 11.69 0.09
C ALA A 115 7.00 10.58 0.69
N GLU A 116 8.09 10.19 0.05
CA GLU A 116 8.93 9.05 0.47
C GLU A 116 9.50 9.22 1.88
N ALA A 117 9.98 10.41 2.25
CA ALA A 117 10.50 10.68 3.58
C ALA A 117 9.41 10.57 4.66
N ALA A 118 8.22 11.06 4.38
CA ALA A 118 7.07 10.96 5.29
C ALA A 118 6.56 9.53 5.40
N GLN A 119 6.56 8.77 4.31
CA GLN A 119 6.25 7.34 4.32
C GLN A 119 7.25 6.56 5.18
N GLN A 120 8.54 6.85 5.06
CA GLN A 120 9.56 6.21 5.87
C GLN A 120 9.38 6.52 7.37
N THR A 121 9.07 7.76 7.70
CA THR A 121 8.76 8.15 9.09
C THR A 121 7.57 7.38 9.64
N LEU A 122 6.49 7.27 8.85
CA LEU A 122 5.30 6.52 9.23
C LEU A 122 5.60 5.04 9.42
N GLU A 123 6.40 4.46 8.54
CA GLU A 123 6.83 3.05 8.65
C GLU A 123 7.67 2.83 9.92
N ASP A 124 8.60 3.73 10.22
CA ASP A 124 9.44 3.65 11.42
C ASP A 124 8.63 3.81 12.71
N GLU A 125 7.59 4.63 12.72
CA GLU A 125 6.68 4.74 13.85
C GLU A 125 5.84 3.48 14.08
N ILE A 126 5.29 2.91 13.01
CA ILE A 126 4.36 1.78 13.09
C ILE A 126 5.11 0.46 13.27
N LEU A 127 6.17 0.26 12.51
CA LEU A 127 7.00 -0.95 12.52
C LEU A 127 8.26 -0.81 13.38
N GLY A 128 8.34 0.21 14.24
CA GLY A 128 9.48 0.44 15.12
C GLY A 128 9.92 -0.77 15.95
N PRO A 129 9.00 -1.60 16.48
CA PRO A 129 9.36 -2.81 17.20
C PRO A 129 10.05 -3.89 16.35
N LEU A 130 9.95 -3.82 15.02
CA LEU A 130 10.56 -4.78 14.10
C LEU A 130 11.94 -4.30 13.64
N ASP A 131 12.91 -5.20 13.64
CA ASP A 131 14.21 -4.93 13.03
C ASP A 131 14.16 -4.98 11.48
N ALA A 132 15.28 -4.69 10.82
CA ALA A 132 15.33 -4.60 9.36
C ALA A 132 15.05 -5.94 8.68
N GLU A 133 15.49 -7.06 9.25
CA GLU A 133 15.24 -8.41 8.73
C GLU A 133 13.76 -8.77 8.87
N GLU A 134 13.17 -8.51 10.01
CA GLU A 134 11.74 -8.75 10.28
C GLU A 134 10.84 -7.91 9.36
N ARG A 135 11.16 -6.63 9.13
CA ARG A 135 10.44 -5.77 8.17
C ARG A 135 10.55 -6.30 6.75
N SER A 136 11.74 -6.74 6.33
CA SER A 136 11.95 -7.34 5.01
C SER A 136 11.16 -8.63 4.84
N LYS A 137 11.14 -9.49 5.86
CA LYS A 137 10.36 -10.73 5.89
C LYS A 137 8.86 -10.46 5.84
N LEU A 138 8.38 -9.48 6.60
CA LEU A 138 6.98 -9.03 6.58
C LEU A 138 6.58 -8.59 5.17
N ALA A 139 7.37 -7.71 4.54
CA ALA A 139 7.12 -7.22 3.20
C ALA A 139 7.10 -8.36 2.17
N HIS A 140 8.01 -9.32 2.28
CA HIS A 140 8.05 -10.50 1.42
C HIS A 140 6.78 -11.36 1.57
N LEU A 141 6.36 -11.63 2.80
CA LEU A 141 5.17 -12.44 3.08
C LEU A 141 3.89 -11.76 2.59
N LEU A 142 3.78 -10.44 2.76
CA LEU A 142 2.66 -9.66 2.26
C LEU A 142 2.58 -9.68 0.73
N ARG A 143 3.70 -9.49 0.03
CA ARG A 143 3.74 -9.60 -1.44
C ARG A 143 3.32 -10.99 -1.91
N LYS A 144 3.86 -12.04 -1.31
CA LYS A 144 3.49 -13.42 -1.63
C LYS A 144 2.00 -13.68 -1.47
N ALA A 145 1.38 -13.14 -0.41
CA ALA A 145 -0.05 -13.27 -0.18
C ALA A 145 -0.88 -12.51 -1.23
N ILE A 146 -0.45 -11.31 -1.62
CA ILE A 146 -1.12 -10.48 -2.63
C ILE A 146 -1.01 -11.11 -4.02
N GLU A 147 0.18 -11.54 -4.42
CA GLU A 147 0.43 -12.18 -5.72
C GLU A 147 -0.38 -13.46 -5.91
N GLY A 148 -0.56 -14.23 -4.83
CA GLY A 148 -1.40 -15.43 -4.84
C GLY A 148 -2.88 -15.17 -5.16
N GLN A 149 -3.39 -13.95 -4.96
CA GLN A 149 -4.78 -13.61 -5.33
C GLN A 149 -4.93 -13.35 -6.84
N SER A 150 -3.91 -12.77 -7.46
CA SER A 150 -3.94 -12.46 -8.91
C SER A 150 -4.00 -13.72 -9.78
N THR A 151 -3.48 -14.84 -9.31
CA THR A 151 -3.48 -16.12 -10.03
C THR A 151 -4.85 -16.83 -10.00
N ASN A 152 -5.68 -16.55 -8.99
CA ASN A 152 -6.99 -17.18 -8.84
C ASN A 152 -8.08 -16.55 -9.73
N VAL A 153 -7.90 -15.31 -10.17
CA VAL A 153 -8.87 -14.62 -11.06
C VAL A 153 -8.75 -15.10 -12.51
N ALA A 154 -7.60 -15.62 -12.91
CA ALA A 154 -7.37 -16.14 -14.26
C ALA A 154 -7.95 -17.54 -14.49
N ASN A 155 -8.44 -18.23 -13.46
CA ASN A 155 -8.97 -19.60 -13.51
C ASN A 155 -10.47 -19.73 -13.16
N SER A 156 -11.22 -18.61 -13.17
CA SER A 156 -12.68 -18.62 -12.91
C SER A 156 -13.45 -18.15 -14.12
#